data_37bc98534612d4b48f70f527a3d9294d
#
_entry.id   37bc98534612d4b48f70f527a3d9294d
#
_cell.length_a   1.000
_cell.length_b   1.000
_cell.length_c   1.000
_cell.angle_alpha   90.00
_cell.angle_beta   90.00
_cell.angle_gamma   90.00
#
_symmetry.space_group_name_H-M   'P 1'
#
loop_
_entity.id
_entity.type
_entity.pdbx_description
1 polymer ?
#
loop_
_entity_poly.entity_id
_entity_poly.type
_entity_poly.pdbx_seq_one_letter_code
_entity_poly.pdbx_strand_id
1 'polypeptide(L)'
;MITKIDRKAEKQRRHARVRRKISGTAECPRLAVCKTNKNIIAQIIDDTKGETLVYVSTLDKDVKEKHANIEAAKEIGTVIAKKATEKNIKKVVFDRGGYIYHGIVKELAEAARKGGLEF
;
A
#
# COMPACT_ATOMS: atom_id res chain seq x y z
N MET A 1 -27.67 23.74 -13.32
CA MET A 1 -27.87 22.35 -12.79
C MET A 1 -26.58 21.87 -12.15
N ILE A 2 -26.68 21.43 -10.91
CA ILE A 2 -25.50 20.90 -10.18
C ILE A 2 -25.44 19.39 -10.41
N THR A 3 -24.33 18.95 -10.97
CA THR A 3 -24.09 17.52 -11.21
C THR A 3 -23.41 16.92 -9.98
N LYS A 4 -23.90 15.79 -9.51
CA LYS A 4 -23.25 15.09 -8.38
C LYS A 4 -21.88 14.60 -8.81
N ILE A 5 -20.88 14.81 -7.93
CA ILE A 5 -19.56 14.27 -8.13
C ILE A 5 -19.56 12.78 -7.77
N ASP A 6 -19.12 11.95 -8.72
CA ASP A 6 -18.93 10.53 -8.47
C ASP A 6 -17.59 10.32 -7.76
N ARG A 7 -17.62 10.09 -6.45
CA ARG A 7 -16.42 9.93 -5.63
C ARG A 7 -15.60 8.71 -6.03
N LYS A 8 -16.25 7.64 -6.46
CA LYS A 8 -15.58 6.44 -6.92
C LYS A 8 -14.81 6.69 -8.22
N ALA A 9 -15.43 7.39 -9.17
CA ALA A 9 -14.79 7.78 -10.43
C ALA A 9 -13.62 8.72 -10.19
N GLU A 10 -13.74 9.67 -9.28
CA GLU A 10 -12.65 10.59 -8.91
C GLU A 10 -11.48 9.85 -8.29
N LYS A 11 -11.73 8.89 -7.41
CA LYS A 11 -10.69 8.03 -6.83
C LYS A 11 -9.98 7.24 -7.91
N GLN A 12 -10.71 6.66 -8.85
CA GLN A 12 -10.13 5.90 -9.96
C GLN A 12 -9.25 6.77 -10.85
N ARG A 13 -9.65 8.02 -11.12
CA ARG A 13 -8.83 8.97 -11.90
C ARG A 13 -7.53 9.29 -11.17
N ARG A 14 -7.58 9.54 -9.86
CA ARG A 14 -6.37 9.81 -9.06
C ARG A 14 -5.45 8.61 -9.07
N HIS A 15 -5.97 7.40 -8.91
CA HIS A 15 -5.19 6.17 -8.94
C HIS A 15 -4.54 5.96 -10.31
N ALA A 16 -5.27 6.17 -11.39
CA ALA A 16 -4.74 6.06 -12.75
C ALA A 16 -3.62 7.08 -12.99
N ARG A 17 -3.78 8.30 -12.47
CA ARG A 17 -2.77 9.36 -12.60
C ARG A 17 -1.47 8.99 -11.88
N VAL A 18 -1.56 8.43 -10.69
CA VAL A 18 -0.40 7.95 -9.94
C VAL A 18 0.28 6.80 -10.68
N ARG A 19 -0.49 5.84 -11.18
CA ARG A 19 0.04 4.65 -11.87
C ARG A 19 0.68 4.94 -13.22
N ARG A 20 0.37 6.07 -13.86
CA ARG A 20 1.08 6.50 -15.06
C ARG A 20 2.56 6.75 -14.80
N LYS A 21 2.91 7.17 -13.59
CA LYS A 21 4.27 7.50 -13.18
C LYS A 21 4.97 6.37 -12.45
N ILE A 22 4.22 5.36 -12.02
CA ILE A 22 4.71 4.30 -11.15
C ILE A 22 4.39 2.94 -11.76
N SER A 23 5.44 2.14 -11.96
CA SER A 23 5.31 0.76 -12.40
C SER A 23 6.29 -0.10 -11.64
N GLY A 24 5.82 -1.20 -11.07
CA GLY A 24 6.65 -2.13 -10.33
C GLY A 24 7.37 -3.11 -11.24
N THR A 25 8.61 -3.43 -10.92
CA THR A 25 9.43 -4.44 -11.61
C THR A 25 9.91 -5.49 -10.62
N ALA A 26 10.60 -6.53 -11.10
CA ALA A 26 11.17 -7.55 -10.21
C ALA A 26 12.25 -6.96 -9.28
N GLU A 27 13.01 -5.98 -9.76
CA GLU A 27 14.07 -5.32 -8.98
C GLU A 27 13.54 -4.24 -8.06
N CYS A 28 12.47 -3.58 -8.48
CA CYS A 28 11.82 -2.51 -7.70
C CYS A 28 10.31 -2.66 -7.81
N PRO A 29 9.73 -3.63 -7.09
CA PRO A 29 8.28 -3.88 -7.16
C PRO A 29 7.47 -2.72 -6.56
N ARG A 30 6.18 -2.73 -6.87
CA ARG A 30 5.25 -1.69 -6.43
C ARG A 30 4.62 -2.06 -5.09
N LEU A 31 4.78 -1.18 -4.10
CA LEU A 31 4.08 -1.30 -2.81
C LEU A 31 2.72 -0.59 -2.94
N ALA A 32 1.66 -1.37 -3.04
CA ALA A 32 0.30 -0.87 -3.16
C ALA A 32 -0.43 -0.94 -1.83
N VAL A 33 -1.14 0.14 -1.50
CA VAL A 33 -1.96 0.24 -0.29
C VAL A 33 -3.43 0.33 -0.69
N CYS A 34 -4.27 -0.49 -0.07
CA CYS A 34 -5.72 -0.43 -0.21
C CYS A 34 -6.36 -0.29 1.16
N LYS A 35 -7.18 0.72 1.33
CA LYS A 35 -7.88 1.00 2.58
C LYS A 35 -9.38 0.93 2.35
N THR A 36 -10.07 0.13 3.16
CA THR A 36 -11.54 0.12 3.23
C THR A 36 -11.97 0.74 4.55
N ASN A 37 -13.28 0.81 4.81
CA ASN A 37 -13.80 1.32 6.09
C ASN A 37 -13.37 0.49 7.29
N LYS A 38 -13.09 -0.80 7.09
CA LYS A 38 -12.79 -1.74 8.17
C LYS A 38 -11.38 -2.31 8.14
N ASN A 39 -10.72 -2.29 6.99
CA ASN A 39 -9.46 -2.99 6.80
C ASN A 39 -8.43 -2.19 6.04
N ILE A 40 -7.17 -2.55 6.24
CA ILE A 40 -6.03 -2.04 5.47
C ILE A 40 -5.33 -3.24 4.85
N ILE A 41 -4.98 -3.13 3.58
CA ILE A 41 -4.28 -4.15 2.82
C ILE A 41 -3.05 -3.53 2.18
N ALA A 42 -1.89 -4.17 2.32
CA ALA A 42 -0.66 -3.77 1.65
C ALA A 42 -0.13 -4.93 0.83
N GLN A 43 0.29 -4.65 -0.39
CA GLN A 43 0.82 -5.66 -1.31
C GLN A 43 2.08 -5.14 -1.98
N ILE A 44 3.04 -6.02 -2.21
CA ILE A 44 4.20 -5.74 -3.05
C ILE A 44 4.02 -6.55 -4.33
N ILE A 45 3.94 -5.86 -5.46
CA ILE A 45 3.52 -6.43 -6.75
C ILE A 45 4.60 -6.22 -7.80
N ASP A 46 4.91 -7.30 -8.54
CA ASP A 46 5.72 -7.23 -9.76
C ASP A 46 4.78 -7.08 -10.95
N ASP A 47 4.68 -5.86 -11.48
CA ASP A 47 3.77 -5.56 -12.60
C ASP A 47 4.22 -6.19 -13.92
N THR A 48 5.49 -6.55 -14.06
CA THR A 48 5.99 -7.19 -15.28
C THR A 48 5.47 -8.61 -15.43
N LYS A 49 5.20 -9.29 -14.30
CA LYS A 49 4.68 -10.66 -14.28
C LYS A 49 3.24 -10.73 -13.81
N GLY A 50 2.70 -9.61 -13.29
CA GLY A 50 1.36 -9.58 -12.69
C GLY A 50 1.25 -10.43 -11.43
N GLU A 51 2.34 -10.56 -10.67
CA GLU A 51 2.40 -11.36 -9.45
C GLU A 51 2.45 -10.51 -8.19
N THR A 52 1.69 -10.89 -7.17
CA THR A 52 1.81 -10.33 -5.83
C THR A 52 2.92 -11.09 -5.08
N LEU A 53 4.01 -10.41 -4.79
CA LEU A 53 5.16 -11.01 -4.12
C LEU A 53 4.97 -11.11 -2.61
N VAL A 54 4.38 -10.09 -2.00
CA VAL A 54 4.09 -10.02 -0.56
C VAL A 54 2.69 -9.46 -0.36
N TYR A 55 1.95 -10.01 0.57
CA TYR A 55 0.60 -9.56 0.92
C TYR A 55 0.45 -9.52 2.43
N VAL A 56 -0.08 -8.40 2.95
CA VAL A 56 -0.41 -8.24 4.38
C VAL A 56 -1.76 -7.53 4.50
N SER A 57 -2.60 -8.02 5.39
CA SER A 57 -3.93 -7.46 5.64
C SER A 57 -4.19 -7.41 7.15
N THR A 58 -5.06 -6.50 7.57
CA THR A 58 -5.55 -6.48 8.95
C THR A 58 -6.31 -7.75 9.34
N LEU A 59 -6.68 -8.58 8.34
CA LEU A 59 -7.31 -9.88 8.56
C LEU A 59 -6.31 -10.98 8.86
N ASP A 60 -5.01 -10.75 8.66
CA ASP A 60 -3.96 -11.74 8.88
C ASP A 60 -3.74 -11.99 10.37
N LYS A 61 -3.32 -13.22 10.70
CA LYS A 61 -3.02 -13.62 12.07
C LYS A 61 -1.84 -12.86 12.66
N ASP A 62 -0.90 -12.43 11.82
CA ASP A 62 0.29 -11.68 12.23
C ASP A 62 -0.02 -10.24 12.62
N VAL A 63 -1.22 -9.75 12.30
CA VAL A 63 -1.64 -8.39 12.60
C VAL A 63 -2.62 -8.41 13.77
N LYS A 64 -2.27 -7.75 14.87
CA LYS A 64 -3.08 -7.70 16.08
C LYS A 64 -4.26 -6.74 15.96
N GLU A 65 -4.01 -5.56 15.37
CA GLU A 65 -5.06 -4.58 15.15
C GLU A 65 -5.88 -4.96 13.93
N LYS A 66 -7.19 -5.13 14.14
CA LYS A 66 -8.12 -5.60 13.10
C LYS A 66 -9.00 -4.49 12.53
N HIS A 67 -8.60 -3.25 12.71
CA HIS A 67 -9.35 -2.08 12.25
C HIS A 67 -8.52 -1.21 11.30
N ALA A 68 -9.18 -0.36 10.52
CA ALA A 68 -8.52 0.57 9.62
C ALA A 68 -8.18 1.87 10.35
N ASN A 69 -7.19 1.82 11.25
CA ASN A 69 -6.73 2.96 12.03
C ASN A 69 -5.20 3.15 11.93
N ILE A 70 -4.67 4.18 12.59
CA ILE A 70 -3.23 4.50 12.55
C ILE A 70 -2.39 3.38 13.17
N GLU A 71 -2.86 2.77 14.24
CA GLU A 71 -2.14 1.66 14.90
C GLU A 71 -2.02 0.47 13.96
N ALA A 72 -3.10 0.11 13.27
CA ALA A 72 -3.08 -0.95 12.26
C ALA A 72 -2.15 -0.62 11.11
N ALA A 73 -2.14 0.64 10.66
CA ALA A 73 -1.25 1.09 9.58
C ALA A 73 0.23 0.90 9.94
N LYS A 74 0.62 1.25 11.14
CA LYS A 74 1.98 1.07 11.65
C LYS A 74 2.36 -0.41 11.69
N GLU A 75 1.45 -1.24 12.15
CA GLU A 75 1.67 -2.68 12.25
C GLU A 75 1.78 -3.31 10.86
N ILE A 76 0.89 -2.96 9.93
CA ILE A 76 0.94 -3.42 8.54
C ILE A 76 2.26 -3.02 7.87
N GLY A 77 2.68 -1.76 8.03
CA GLY A 77 3.95 -1.29 7.49
C GLY A 77 5.14 -2.07 8.01
N THR A 78 5.18 -2.36 9.29
CA THR A 78 6.24 -3.14 9.92
C THR A 78 6.25 -4.59 9.40
N VAL A 79 5.10 -5.22 9.32
CA VAL A 79 4.97 -6.62 8.86
C VAL A 79 5.33 -6.74 7.38
N ILE A 80 4.87 -5.81 6.53
CA ILE A 80 5.17 -5.86 5.09
C ILE A 80 6.68 -5.69 4.84
N ALA A 81 7.33 -4.80 5.59
CA ALA A 81 8.77 -4.60 5.51
C ALA A 81 9.53 -5.86 5.92
N LYS A 82 9.11 -6.51 7.00
CA LYS A 82 9.71 -7.75 7.47
C LYS A 82 9.59 -8.87 6.44
N LYS A 83 8.40 -9.06 5.88
CA LYS A 83 8.16 -10.07 4.84
C LYS A 83 8.95 -9.80 3.56
N ALA A 84 9.05 -8.52 3.18
CA ALA A 84 9.85 -8.11 2.02
C ALA A 84 11.33 -8.41 2.23
N THR A 85 11.86 -8.12 3.40
CA THR A 85 13.26 -8.41 3.76
C THR A 85 13.54 -9.90 3.69
N GLU A 86 12.62 -10.74 4.14
CA GLU A 86 12.75 -12.19 4.06
C GLU A 86 12.84 -12.69 2.60
N LYS A 87 12.26 -11.95 1.66
CA LYS A 87 12.32 -12.24 0.22
C LYS A 87 13.41 -11.45 -0.51
N ASN A 88 14.29 -10.78 0.22
CA ASN A 88 15.37 -9.95 -0.33
C ASN A 88 14.87 -8.75 -1.15
N ILE A 89 13.69 -8.24 -0.83
CA ILE A 89 13.14 -7.04 -1.46
C ILE A 89 13.50 -5.85 -0.57
N LYS A 90 14.27 -4.91 -1.10
CA LYS A 90 14.70 -3.71 -0.35
C LYS A 90 14.12 -2.43 -0.91
N LYS A 91 14.03 -2.33 -2.23
CA LYS A 91 13.53 -1.13 -2.92
C LYS A 91 12.14 -1.38 -3.48
N VAL A 92 11.25 -0.42 -3.27
CA VAL A 92 9.89 -0.49 -3.81
C VAL A 92 9.49 0.89 -4.34
N VAL A 93 8.50 0.91 -5.23
CA VAL A 93 7.84 2.14 -5.69
C VAL A 93 6.52 2.23 -4.92
N PHE A 94 6.29 3.34 -4.25
CA PHE A 94 5.09 3.48 -3.42
C PHE A 94 3.88 3.94 -4.25
N ASP A 95 2.82 3.13 -4.25
CA ASP A 95 1.54 3.44 -4.87
C ASP A 95 0.49 3.63 -3.78
N ARG A 96 0.09 4.86 -3.55
CA ARG A 96 -0.91 5.21 -2.53
C ARG A 96 -2.35 4.87 -2.92
N GLY A 97 -2.57 4.31 -4.12
CA GLY A 97 -3.89 3.86 -4.57
C GLY A 97 -4.92 4.96 -4.78
N GLY A 98 -4.48 6.18 -5.08
CA GLY A 98 -5.38 7.34 -5.22
C GLY A 98 -5.77 7.98 -3.90
N TYR A 99 -5.29 7.47 -2.77
CA TYR A 99 -5.50 8.09 -1.45
C TYR A 99 -4.55 9.29 -1.26
N ILE A 100 -4.96 10.21 -0.41
CA ILE A 100 -4.11 11.33 -0.01
C ILE A 100 -2.99 10.78 0.89
N TYR A 101 -1.74 11.23 0.67
CA TYR A 101 -0.61 10.86 1.51
C TYR A 101 -0.70 11.57 2.86
N HIS A 102 -1.58 11.05 3.75
CA HIS A 102 -1.87 11.62 5.04
C HIS A 102 -2.46 10.54 5.97
N GLY A 103 -2.29 10.70 7.26
CA GLY A 103 -2.86 9.82 8.27
C GLY A 103 -2.41 8.37 8.09
N ILE A 104 -3.37 7.49 7.84
CA ILE A 104 -3.15 6.04 7.76
C ILE A 104 -2.11 5.66 6.68
N VAL A 105 -2.22 6.22 5.48
CA VAL A 105 -1.29 5.93 4.38
C VAL A 105 0.13 6.38 4.73
N LYS A 106 0.26 7.57 5.30
CA LYS A 106 1.54 8.12 5.74
C LYS A 106 2.19 7.26 6.82
N GLU A 107 1.43 6.87 7.83
CA GLU A 107 1.93 6.05 8.94
C GLU A 107 2.39 4.67 8.47
N LEU A 108 1.65 4.07 7.54
CA LEU A 108 2.05 2.80 6.92
C LEU A 108 3.37 2.95 6.17
N ALA A 109 3.50 3.98 5.34
CA ALA A 109 4.71 4.24 4.57
C ALA A 109 5.92 4.48 5.48
N GLU A 110 5.77 5.29 6.53
CA GLU A 110 6.85 5.55 7.49
C GLU A 110 7.26 4.29 8.24
N ALA A 111 6.31 3.46 8.66
CA ALA A 111 6.60 2.19 9.33
C ALA A 111 7.35 1.24 8.41
N ALA A 112 6.98 1.18 7.14
CA ALA A 112 7.67 0.35 6.14
C ALA A 112 9.11 0.83 5.92
N ARG A 113 9.33 2.15 5.87
CA ARG A 113 10.68 2.72 5.76
C ARG A 113 11.54 2.40 6.98
N LYS A 114 10.99 2.51 8.18
CA LYS A 114 11.69 2.14 9.41
C LYS A 114 12.03 0.65 9.45
N GLY A 115 11.21 -0.18 8.82
CA GLY A 115 11.43 -1.62 8.71
C GLY A 115 12.48 -2.02 7.68
N GLY A 116 13.00 -1.07 6.90
CA GLY A 116 14.09 -1.31 5.96
C GLY A 116 13.75 -1.16 4.48
N LEU A 117 12.51 -0.85 4.13
CA LEU A 117 12.16 -0.60 2.73
C LEU A 117 12.61 0.79 2.30
N GLU A 118 13.10 0.89 1.08
CA GLU A 118 13.54 2.14 0.47
C GLU A 118 12.56 2.59 -0.61
N PHE A 119 12.05 3.78 -0.46
CA PHE A 119 11.18 4.41 -1.46
C PHE A 119 10.98 5.90 -1.16
#